data_3212075fe1c197f461a849ff65a34be9
#
_entry.id   3212075fe1c197f461a849ff65a34be9
#
_cell.length_a   1.000
_cell.length_b   1.000
_cell.length_c   1.000
_cell.angle_alpha   90.00
_cell.angle_beta   90.00
_cell.angle_gamma   90.00
#
_symmetry.space_group_name_H-M   'P 1'
#
loop_
_entity.id
_entity.type
_entity.pdbx_description
1 polymer ?
#
loop_
_entity_poly.entity_id
_entity_poly.type
_entity_poly.pdbx_seq_one_letter_code
_entity_poly.pdbx_strand_id
1 'polypeptide(L)'
;MPHPGWSSFRFEGIGTQWEISTPLDVAPAVRDELLETVAAYDKTWSRFRSDSMVSSLSRGPGRITLPDHAGALQEVYCALYRLSGGAMTPLIGTSLERLGYDSAYTLMPAGSPVAPPSWEDVLDWSGTGLAVKEAVVLDIGAAGKGQLVDLLGDVLRNRGHSDFLVDGSGDMLHAGSHPVTVALEHPYNPRQAIGTVELDNAALCASASNRRAWGDGLHHVLDGTTGHPIQTTVATWTIAASALVADALATALFMVEPPRLEEEFEFSWLTVSSGGAAAYSNLFEGRLFT
;
A
#
# COMPACT_ATOMS: atom_id res chain seq x y z
N MET A 1 -11.75 12.84 8.40
CA MET A 1 -12.55 12.32 9.55
C MET A 1 -13.87 11.83 9.02
N PRO A 2 -14.41 10.67 9.49
CA PRO A 2 -15.71 10.21 9.04
C PRO A 2 -16.78 11.28 9.25
N HIS A 3 -17.82 11.23 8.44
CA HIS A 3 -18.91 12.21 8.50
C HIS A 3 -19.54 12.21 9.89
N PRO A 4 -19.81 13.38 10.52
CA PRO A 4 -20.48 13.44 11.83
C PRO A 4 -21.81 12.67 11.78
N GLY A 5 -21.96 11.70 12.67
CA GLY A 5 -23.16 10.85 12.76
C GLY A 5 -23.08 9.52 12.01
N TRP A 6 -21.98 9.21 11.34
CA TRP A 6 -21.75 7.86 10.80
C TRP A 6 -21.36 6.89 11.90
N SER A 7 -21.80 5.64 11.77
CA SER A 7 -21.35 4.53 12.60
C SER A 7 -19.99 4.02 12.13
N SER A 8 -19.16 3.54 13.07
CA SER A 8 -17.84 3.00 12.79
C SER A 8 -17.71 1.56 13.23
N PHE A 9 -17.20 0.72 12.34
CA PHE A 9 -16.78 -0.65 12.63
C PHE A 9 -15.26 -0.70 12.59
N ARG A 10 -14.62 -1.04 13.72
CA ARG A 10 -13.16 -1.10 13.87
C ARG A 10 -12.68 -2.52 14.10
N PHE A 11 -11.56 -2.87 13.48
CA PHE A 11 -10.91 -4.17 13.65
C PHE A 11 -9.42 -4.05 13.37
N GLU A 12 -8.68 -5.11 13.66
CA GLU A 12 -7.27 -5.26 13.32
C GLU A 12 -7.10 -6.28 12.19
N GLY A 13 -6.27 -5.98 11.20
CA GLY A 13 -6.00 -6.87 10.07
C GLY A 13 -4.68 -6.53 9.38
N ILE A 14 -3.99 -7.52 8.85
CA ILE A 14 -2.69 -7.40 8.16
C ILE A 14 -1.68 -6.49 8.88
N GLY A 15 -1.68 -6.54 10.22
CA GLY A 15 -0.74 -5.81 11.07
C GLY A 15 -1.05 -4.32 11.24
N THR A 16 -2.29 -3.86 10.97
CA THR A 16 -2.70 -2.47 11.17
C THR A 16 -4.15 -2.35 11.65
N GLN A 17 -4.54 -1.15 12.08
CA GLN A 17 -5.91 -0.84 12.48
C GLN A 17 -6.74 -0.46 11.24
N TRP A 18 -7.99 -0.87 11.24
CA TRP A 18 -8.97 -0.60 10.21
C TRP A 18 -10.20 0.06 10.79
N GLU A 19 -10.76 1.00 10.06
CA GLU A 19 -12.05 1.61 10.36
C GLU A 19 -12.93 1.66 9.10
N ILE A 20 -14.14 1.13 9.21
CA ILE A 20 -15.17 1.26 8.18
C ILE A 20 -16.28 2.12 8.76
N SER A 21 -16.54 3.25 8.12
CA SER A 21 -17.58 4.20 8.52
C SER A 21 -18.70 4.21 7.49
N THR A 22 -19.94 4.15 7.95
CA THR A 22 -21.17 4.11 7.14
C THR A 22 -22.29 4.91 7.82
N PRO A 23 -23.29 5.43 7.07
CA PRO A 23 -24.42 6.16 7.67
C PRO A 23 -25.20 5.35 8.72
N LEU A 24 -25.32 4.04 8.50
CA LEU A 24 -25.98 3.09 9.41
C LEU A 24 -25.00 2.00 9.82
N ASP A 25 -25.24 1.36 10.96
CA ASP A 25 -24.42 0.23 11.39
C ASP A 25 -24.32 -0.86 10.34
N VAL A 26 -23.09 -1.33 10.09
CA VAL A 26 -22.84 -2.50 9.25
C VAL A 26 -23.41 -3.74 9.92
N ALA A 27 -24.30 -4.47 9.23
CA ALA A 27 -24.95 -5.66 9.76
C ALA A 27 -23.91 -6.75 10.14
N PRO A 28 -24.18 -7.56 11.19
CA PRO A 28 -23.23 -8.59 11.63
C PRO A 28 -22.72 -9.50 10.51
N ALA A 29 -23.59 -9.99 9.63
CA ALA A 29 -23.22 -10.85 8.51
C ALA A 29 -22.27 -10.15 7.50
N VAL A 30 -22.39 -8.83 7.33
CA VAL A 30 -21.49 -8.05 6.47
C VAL A 30 -20.14 -7.84 7.19
N ARG A 31 -20.15 -7.61 8.51
CA ARG A 31 -18.91 -7.55 9.30
C ARG A 31 -18.13 -8.86 9.23
N ASP A 32 -18.82 -10.00 9.32
CA ASP A 32 -18.19 -11.32 9.20
C ASP A 32 -17.55 -11.51 7.82
N GLU A 33 -18.23 -11.13 6.74
CA GLU A 33 -17.71 -11.21 5.37
C GLU A 33 -16.48 -10.29 5.16
N LEU A 34 -16.50 -9.07 5.72
CA LEU A 34 -15.34 -8.16 5.71
C LEU A 34 -14.15 -8.79 6.42
N LEU A 35 -14.34 -9.38 7.60
CA LEU A 35 -13.28 -10.05 8.36
C LEU A 35 -12.76 -11.31 7.64
N GLU A 36 -13.64 -12.09 7.02
CA GLU A 36 -13.26 -13.25 6.19
C GLU A 36 -12.42 -12.82 4.99
N THR A 37 -12.76 -11.70 4.33
CA THR A 37 -11.98 -11.12 3.23
C THR A 37 -10.58 -10.73 3.69
N VAL A 38 -10.46 -10.06 4.83
CA VAL A 38 -9.16 -9.69 5.43
C VAL A 38 -8.34 -10.93 5.76
N ALA A 39 -8.95 -11.94 6.37
CA ALA A 39 -8.26 -13.19 6.75
C ALA A 39 -7.77 -13.98 5.52
N ALA A 40 -8.60 -14.06 4.47
CA ALA A 40 -8.23 -14.70 3.21
C ALA A 40 -7.09 -13.95 2.49
N TYR A 41 -7.13 -12.63 2.51
CA TYR A 41 -6.08 -11.78 1.96
C TYR A 41 -4.74 -11.99 2.69
N ASP A 42 -4.76 -11.94 4.02
CA ASP A 42 -3.59 -12.18 4.87
C ASP A 42 -2.99 -13.59 4.63
N LYS A 43 -3.84 -14.60 4.54
CA LYS A 43 -3.42 -15.98 4.23
C LYS A 43 -2.83 -16.13 2.83
N THR A 44 -3.20 -15.30 1.90
CA THR A 44 -2.64 -15.30 0.54
C THR A 44 -1.28 -14.60 0.50
N TRP A 45 -1.19 -13.38 1.01
CA TRP A 45 -0.13 -12.44 0.69
C TRP A 45 0.88 -12.16 1.81
N SER A 46 0.59 -12.53 3.06
CA SER A 46 1.46 -12.16 4.17
C SER A 46 2.78 -12.96 4.16
N ARG A 47 3.90 -12.28 3.93
CA ARG A 47 5.23 -12.88 4.12
C ARG A 47 5.59 -13.13 5.58
N PHE A 48 4.85 -12.51 6.50
CA PHE A 48 5.04 -12.67 7.96
C PHE A 48 4.41 -13.96 8.49
N ARG A 49 3.55 -14.61 7.71
CA ARG A 49 2.90 -15.89 8.04
C ARG A 49 3.64 -17.04 7.39
N SER A 50 3.99 -18.05 8.16
CA SER A 50 4.61 -19.29 7.62
C SER A 50 3.65 -20.16 6.80
N ASP A 51 2.33 -19.96 6.95
CA ASP A 51 1.25 -20.70 6.30
C ASP A 51 0.57 -19.93 5.16
N SER A 52 1.09 -18.76 4.76
CA SER A 52 0.56 -18.03 3.61
C SER A 52 0.95 -18.70 2.28
N MET A 53 0.19 -18.40 1.24
CA MET A 53 0.49 -18.93 -0.10
C MET A 53 1.84 -18.45 -0.59
N VAL A 54 2.13 -17.14 -0.49
CA VAL A 54 3.40 -16.57 -0.98
C VAL A 54 4.61 -17.02 -0.16
N SER A 55 4.46 -17.28 1.15
CA SER A 55 5.56 -17.76 1.98
C SER A 55 6.04 -19.18 1.57
N SER A 56 5.24 -19.94 0.84
CA SER A 56 5.67 -21.23 0.29
C SER A 56 6.83 -21.06 -0.70
N LEU A 57 6.90 -19.93 -1.41
CA LEU A 57 7.89 -19.61 -2.44
C LEU A 57 9.27 -19.22 -1.87
N SER A 58 9.35 -18.93 -0.58
CA SER A 58 10.63 -18.66 0.10
C SER A 58 11.47 -19.90 0.33
N ARG A 59 10.91 -21.10 0.10
CA ARG A 59 11.58 -22.38 0.35
C ARG A 59 12.26 -23.00 -0.89
N GLY A 60 11.99 -22.46 -2.08
CA GLY A 60 12.56 -22.94 -3.34
C GLY A 60 11.67 -22.65 -4.54
N PRO A 61 12.09 -23.09 -5.73
CA PRO A 61 11.28 -23.00 -6.94
C PRO A 61 9.89 -23.57 -6.72
N GLY A 62 8.87 -22.89 -7.26
CA GLY A 62 7.49 -23.33 -7.08
C GLY A 62 6.50 -22.56 -7.93
N ARG A 63 5.26 -23.06 -7.96
CA ARG A 63 4.12 -22.44 -8.62
C ARG A 63 2.92 -22.48 -7.69
N ILE A 64 2.18 -21.37 -7.64
CA ILE A 64 0.92 -21.25 -6.90
C ILE A 64 -0.15 -20.65 -7.82
N THR A 65 -1.41 -20.92 -7.48
CA THR A 65 -2.56 -20.26 -8.10
C THR A 65 -3.17 -19.31 -7.09
N LEU A 66 -3.14 -18.04 -7.42
CA LEU A 66 -3.62 -16.94 -6.59
C LEU A 66 -5.13 -16.71 -6.83
N PRO A 67 -5.83 -16.01 -5.94
CA PRO A 67 -7.20 -15.55 -6.18
C PRO A 67 -7.31 -14.60 -7.39
N ASP A 68 -8.52 -14.45 -7.93
CA ASP A 68 -8.78 -13.67 -9.14
C ASP A 68 -8.31 -12.21 -9.07
N HIS A 69 -8.40 -11.59 -7.89
CA HIS A 69 -7.93 -10.21 -7.68
C HIS A 69 -6.40 -10.03 -7.85
N ALA A 70 -5.63 -11.11 -7.91
CA ALA A 70 -4.17 -11.04 -8.10
C ALA A 70 -3.76 -10.45 -9.46
N GLY A 71 -4.63 -10.55 -10.48
CA GLY A 71 -4.36 -10.00 -11.81
C GLY A 71 -4.15 -8.47 -11.78
N ALA A 72 -5.03 -7.73 -11.10
CA ALA A 72 -4.90 -6.28 -10.98
C ALA A 72 -3.61 -5.86 -10.25
N LEU A 73 -3.24 -6.59 -9.20
CA LEU A 73 -1.99 -6.35 -8.48
C LEU A 73 -0.77 -6.61 -9.37
N GLN A 74 -0.80 -7.69 -10.14
CA GLN A 74 0.25 -8.03 -11.12
C GLN A 74 0.42 -6.94 -12.18
N GLU A 75 -0.66 -6.44 -12.75
CA GLU A 75 -0.63 -5.38 -13.77
C GLU A 75 0.03 -4.11 -13.24
N VAL A 76 -0.37 -3.67 -12.04
CA VAL A 76 0.22 -2.49 -11.38
C VAL A 76 1.72 -2.68 -11.10
N TYR A 77 2.11 -3.84 -10.55
CA TYR A 77 3.53 -4.12 -10.32
C TYR A 77 4.35 -4.19 -11.60
N CYS A 78 3.84 -4.81 -12.67
CA CYS A 78 4.52 -4.84 -13.96
C CYS A 78 4.75 -3.44 -14.54
N ALA A 79 3.72 -2.57 -14.49
CA ALA A 79 3.84 -1.20 -14.97
C ALA A 79 4.88 -0.42 -14.15
N LEU A 80 4.81 -0.49 -12.81
CA LEU A 80 5.71 0.24 -11.93
C LEU A 80 7.14 -0.31 -11.93
N TYR A 81 7.32 -1.63 -12.06
CA TYR A 81 8.65 -2.22 -12.26
C TYR A 81 9.33 -1.65 -13.51
N ARG A 82 8.61 -1.59 -14.64
CA ARG A 82 9.09 -1.02 -15.89
C ARG A 82 9.36 0.50 -15.77
N LEU A 83 8.41 1.26 -15.22
CA LEU A 83 8.54 2.72 -15.06
C LEU A 83 9.66 3.11 -14.10
N SER A 84 9.92 2.31 -13.06
CA SER A 84 10.99 2.56 -12.10
C SER A 84 12.35 1.99 -12.51
N GLY A 85 12.41 1.25 -13.63
CA GLY A 85 13.64 0.54 -14.02
C GLY A 85 14.05 -0.53 -13.01
N GLY A 86 13.06 -1.19 -12.37
CA GLY A 86 13.28 -2.25 -11.40
C GLY A 86 13.32 -1.79 -9.93
N ALA A 87 13.29 -0.47 -9.65
CA ALA A 87 13.34 0.03 -8.28
C ALA A 87 12.10 -0.36 -7.47
N MET A 88 10.92 -0.44 -8.10
CA MET A 88 9.70 -0.96 -7.47
C MET A 88 9.46 -2.40 -7.89
N THR A 89 9.66 -3.34 -6.97
CA THR A 89 9.58 -4.79 -7.23
C THR A 89 8.96 -5.52 -6.03
N PRO A 90 8.12 -6.56 -6.26
CA PRO A 90 7.64 -7.41 -5.19
C PRO A 90 8.71 -8.37 -4.65
N LEU A 91 9.89 -8.44 -5.28
CA LEU A 91 11.01 -9.28 -4.86
C LEU A 91 11.84 -8.66 -3.73
N ILE A 92 11.43 -7.53 -3.19
CA ILE A 92 12.15 -6.77 -2.15
C ILE A 92 12.20 -7.43 -0.77
N GLY A 93 11.38 -8.47 -0.53
CA GLY A 93 11.18 -9.06 0.78
C GLY A 93 12.47 -9.57 1.44
N THR A 94 13.36 -10.19 0.69
CA THR A 94 14.66 -10.66 1.23
C THR A 94 15.53 -9.50 1.72
N SER A 95 15.52 -8.36 1.01
CA SER A 95 16.26 -7.16 1.41
C SER A 95 15.70 -6.56 2.70
N LEU A 96 14.36 -6.52 2.83
CA LEU A 96 13.66 -6.09 4.05
C LEU A 96 14.02 -6.97 5.25
N GLU A 97 14.00 -8.31 5.08
CA GLU A 97 14.36 -9.26 6.15
C GLU A 97 15.82 -9.09 6.59
N ARG A 98 16.75 -8.91 5.65
CA ARG A 98 18.17 -8.66 5.97
C ARG A 98 18.38 -7.39 6.76
N LEU A 99 17.56 -6.37 6.55
CA LEU A 99 17.59 -5.12 7.31
C LEU A 99 16.86 -5.21 8.65
N GLY A 100 16.28 -6.37 8.99
CA GLY A 100 15.60 -6.63 10.27
C GLY A 100 14.08 -6.44 10.22
N TYR A 101 13.51 -6.09 9.09
CA TYR A 101 12.05 -6.08 8.92
C TYR A 101 11.57 -7.48 8.50
N ASP A 102 11.83 -8.44 9.38
CA ASP A 102 11.54 -9.86 9.23
C ASP A 102 10.20 -10.26 9.86
N SER A 103 9.85 -11.55 9.76
CA SER A 103 8.60 -12.09 10.31
C SER A 103 8.50 -12.05 11.84
N ALA A 104 9.63 -11.89 12.54
CA ALA A 104 9.68 -11.74 13.99
C ALA A 104 9.76 -10.26 14.43
N TYR A 105 9.77 -9.32 13.48
CA TYR A 105 9.96 -7.88 13.74
C TYR A 105 11.18 -7.60 14.60
N THR A 106 12.29 -8.28 14.30
CA THR A 106 13.52 -8.12 15.10
C THR A 106 14.06 -6.69 15.05
N LEU A 107 13.84 -5.97 13.95
CA LEU A 107 14.33 -4.63 13.67
C LEU A 107 15.85 -4.50 13.88
N MET A 108 16.54 -5.64 13.75
CA MET A 108 17.99 -5.75 13.86
C MET A 108 18.58 -6.24 12.54
N PRO A 109 19.39 -5.42 11.85
CA PRO A 109 20.00 -5.84 10.59
C PRO A 109 20.88 -7.09 10.77
N ALA A 110 20.63 -8.11 9.94
CA ALA A 110 21.43 -9.33 9.86
C ALA A 110 22.59 -9.22 8.87
N GLY A 111 22.70 -8.10 8.15
CA GLY A 111 23.76 -7.84 7.17
C GLY A 111 23.52 -6.58 6.35
N SER A 112 24.39 -6.33 5.39
CA SER A 112 24.23 -5.20 4.47
C SER A 112 23.04 -5.39 3.54
N PRO A 113 22.43 -4.29 3.03
CA PRO A 113 21.45 -4.35 1.97
C PRO A 113 21.93 -5.16 0.77
N VAL A 114 21.03 -5.86 0.12
CA VAL A 114 21.30 -6.66 -1.09
C VAL A 114 20.20 -6.36 -2.08
N ALA A 115 20.57 -6.06 -3.31
CA ALA A 115 19.61 -5.93 -4.40
C ALA A 115 18.86 -7.26 -4.61
N PRO A 116 17.52 -7.24 -4.75
CA PRO A 116 16.76 -8.41 -5.17
C PRO A 116 17.19 -8.86 -6.58
N PRO A 117 16.89 -10.13 -6.95
CA PRO A 117 17.07 -10.57 -8.33
C PRO A 117 16.15 -9.80 -9.28
N SER A 118 16.49 -9.77 -10.59
CA SER A 118 15.60 -9.18 -11.57
C SER A 118 14.32 -9.99 -11.73
N TRP A 119 13.21 -9.31 -12.04
CA TRP A 119 11.92 -9.97 -12.25
C TRP A 119 12.00 -11.04 -13.33
N GLU A 120 12.61 -10.71 -14.46
CA GLU A 120 12.71 -11.54 -15.66
C GLU A 120 13.47 -12.85 -15.39
N ASP A 121 14.42 -12.81 -14.47
CA ASP A 121 15.24 -13.99 -14.15
C ASP A 121 14.48 -15.00 -13.29
N VAL A 122 13.67 -14.54 -12.35
CA VAL A 122 13.16 -15.41 -11.28
C VAL A 122 11.64 -15.48 -11.18
N LEU A 123 10.88 -14.49 -11.67
CA LEU A 123 9.44 -14.40 -11.46
C LEU A 123 8.68 -14.52 -12.79
N ASP A 124 7.74 -15.47 -12.84
CA ASP A 124 6.73 -15.60 -13.89
C ASP A 124 5.36 -15.40 -13.23
N TRP A 125 4.80 -14.20 -13.39
CA TRP A 125 3.50 -13.86 -12.82
C TRP A 125 2.57 -13.38 -13.93
N SER A 126 1.48 -14.10 -14.14
CA SER A 126 0.46 -13.82 -15.16
C SER A 126 -0.93 -14.08 -14.58
N GLY A 127 -1.68 -13.01 -14.35
CA GLY A 127 -3.02 -13.09 -13.76
C GLY A 127 -2.99 -13.80 -12.40
N THR A 128 -3.69 -14.93 -12.29
CA THR A 128 -3.72 -15.76 -11.08
C THR A 128 -2.55 -16.74 -10.96
N GLY A 129 -1.79 -16.97 -12.02
CA GLY A 129 -0.65 -17.89 -12.03
C GLY A 129 0.64 -17.17 -11.60
N LEU A 130 1.29 -17.67 -10.53
CA LEU A 130 2.56 -17.15 -10.08
C LEU A 130 3.55 -18.29 -9.89
N ALA A 131 4.70 -18.20 -10.55
CA ALA A 131 5.79 -19.16 -10.44
C ALA A 131 7.12 -18.47 -10.18
N VAL A 132 7.98 -19.12 -9.41
CA VAL A 132 9.35 -18.65 -9.15
C VAL A 132 10.36 -19.75 -9.52
N LYS A 133 11.49 -19.32 -10.09
CA LYS A 133 12.56 -20.24 -10.54
C LYS A 133 13.56 -20.57 -9.41
N GLU A 134 13.54 -19.80 -8.33
CA GLU A 134 14.35 -19.97 -7.13
C GLU A 134 13.59 -19.52 -5.88
N ALA A 135 14.17 -19.70 -4.70
CA ALA A 135 13.58 -19.23 -3.45
C ALA A 135 13.53 -17.68 -3.42
N VAL A 136 12.35 -17.12 -3.23
CA VAL A 136 12.15 -15.66 -3.12
C VAL A 136 11.21 -15.31 -1.97
N VAL A 137 11.46 -14.22 -1.30
CA VAL A 137 10.53 -13.62 -0.34
C VAL A 137 9.77 -12.51 -1.06
N LEU A 138 8.50 -12.79 -1.38
CA LEU A 138 7.62 -11.79 -2.00
C LEU A 138 7.06 -10.84 -0.95
N ASP A 139 7.14 -9.55 -1.23
CA ASP A 139 6.52 -8.49 -0.43
C ASP A 139 5.68 -7.59 -1.36
N ILE A 140 4.39 -7.56 -1.11
CA ILE A 140 3.45 -6.72 -1.85
C ILE A 140 3.06 -5.45 -1.07
N GLY A 141 3.79 -5.11 -0.02
CA GLY A 141 3.46 -4.02 0.90
C GLY A 141 3.34 -2.64 0.27
N ALA A 142 3.88 -2.48 -0.95
CA ALA A 142 3.80 -1.22 -1.70
C ALA A 142 2.45 -0.96 -2.40
N ALA A 143 1.57 -1.96 -2.48
CA ALA A 143 0.27 -1.87 -3.15
C ALA A 143 -0.82 -2.75 -2.50
N GLY A 144 -0.41 -3.63 -1.62
CA GLY A 144 -1.30 -4.67 -1.08
C GLY A 144 -2.33 -4.13 -0.11
N LYS A 145 -2.03 -3.10 0.66
CA LYS A 145 -2.99 -2.50 1.57
C LYS A 145 -4.11 -1.79 0.80
N GLY A 146 -3.74 -1.01 -0.23
CA GLY A 146 -4.70 -0.37 -1.13
C GLY A 146 -5.60 -1.38 -1.83
N GLN A 147 -5.05 -2.52 -2.31
CA GLN A 147 -5.90 -3.57 -2.89
C GLN A 147 -6.92 -4.11 -1.89
N LEU A 148 -6.53 -4.35 -0.64
CA LEU A 148 -7.47 -4.81 0.38
C LEU A 148 -8.54 -3.76 0.68
N VAL A 149 -8.20 -2.46 0.68
CA VAL A 149 -9.17 -1.36 0.81
C VAL A 149 -10.22 -1.44 -0.29
N ASP A 150 -9.81 -1.65 -1.56
CA ASP A 150 -10.74 -1.80 -2.69
C ASP A 150 -11.63 -3.04 -2.51
N LEU A 151 -11.09 -4.19 -2.13
CA LEU A 151 -11.84 -5.42 -1.88
C LEU A 151 -12.91 -5.25 -0.79
N LEU A 152 -12.58 -4.54 0.29
CA LEU A 152 -13.56 -4.23 1.35
C LEU A 152 -14.62 -3.26 0.86
N GLY A 153 -14.25 -2.28 0.04
CA GLY A 153 -15.19 -1.39 -0.66
C GLY A 153 -16.16 -2.17 -1.55
N ASP A 154 -15.68 -3.18 -2.26
CA ASP A 154 -16.51 -4.04 -3.11
C ASP A 154 -17.49 -4.90 -2.30
N VAL A 155 -17.07 -5.45 -1.16
CA VAL A 155 -17.98 -6.14 -0.23
C VAL A 155 -19.11 -5.19 0.20
N LEU A 156 -18.79 -3.96 0.60
CA LEU A 156 -19.79 -2.97 1.00
C LEU A 156 -20.77 -2.63 -0.13
N ARG A 157 -20.27 -2.36 -1.35
CA ARG A 157 -21.10 -2.08 -2.54
C ARG A 157 -22.02 -3.25 -2.86
N ASN A 158 -21.51 -4.47 -2.86
CA ASN A 158 -22.27 -5.69 -3.13
C ASN A 158 -23.36 -5.97 -2.08
N ARG A 159 -23.20 -5.43 -0.86
CA ARG A 159 -24.18 -5.49 0.23
C ARG A 159 -25.09 -4.26 0.30
N GLY A 160 -25.04 -3.37 -0.72
CA GLY A 160 -25.95 -2.24 -0.87
C GLY A 160 -25.55 -0.98 -0.09
N HIS A 161 -24.32 -0.90 0.42
CA HIS A 161 -23.79 0.33 0.99
C HIS A 161 -23.28 1.24 -0.13
N SER A 162 -23.97 2.34 -0.40
CA SER A 162 -23.58 3.37 -1.37
C SER A 162 -22.66 4.45 -0.79
N ASP A 163 -22.77 4.66 0.53
CA ASP A 163 -22.06 5.71 1.25
C ASP A 163 -21.18 5.05 2.33
N PHE A 164 -19.87 5.16 2.19
CA PHE A 164 -18.90 4.60 3.13
C PHE A 164 -17.53 5.26 3.02
N LEU A 165 -16.75 5.11 4.08
CA LEU A 165 -15.32 5.34 4.12
C LEU A 165 -14.64 4.08 4.68
N VAL A 166 -13.75 3.47 3.91
CA VAL A 166 -12.82 2.43 4.38
C VAL A 166 -11.49 3.11 4.66
N ASP A 167 -10.93 2.94 5.86
CA ASP A 167 -9.62 3.44 6.26
C ASP A 167 -8.75 2.31 6.79
N GLY A 168 -7.69 1.98 6.07
CA GLY A 168 -6.63 1.04 6.43
C GLY A 168 -5.38 1.76 6.97
N SER A 169 -5.54 2.62 7.99
CA SER A 169 -4.45 3.41 8.61
C SER A 169 -3.74 4.34 7.62
N GLY A 170 -4.54 5.14 6.91
CA GLY A 170 -4.06 6.16 5.99
C GLY A 170 -4.14 5.80 4.51
N ASP A 171 -4.57 4.57 4.18
CA ASP A 171 -5.07 4.24 2.85
C ASP A 171 -6.59 4.19 2.92
N MET A 172 -7.23 5.05 2.18
CA MET A 172 -8.65 5.32 2.30
C MET A 172 -9.36 5.16 0.96
N LEU A 173 -10.59 4.65 1.01
CA LEU A 173 -11.53 4.65 -0.11
C LEU A 173 -12.84 5.26 0.35
N HIS A 174 -13.24 6.33 -0.31
CA HIS A 174 -14.53 6.98 -0.11
C HIS A 174 -15.48 6.65 -1.25
N ALA A 175 -16.72 6.36 -0.91
CA ALA A 175 -17.87 6.37 -1.81
C ALA A 175 -19.03 7.07 -1.12
N GLY A 176 -19.78 7.90 -1.85
CA GLY A 176 -20.93 8.57 -1.27
C GLY A 176 -21.34 9.84 -1.98
N SER A 177 -22.43 10.43 -1.46
CA SER A 177 -23.04 11.64 -2.02
C SER A 177 -22.38 12.95 -1.56
N HIS A 178 -21.50 12.90 -0.55
CA HIS A 178 -20.83 14.07 0.02
C HIS A 178 -19.38 13.74 0.32
N PRO A 179 -18.41 14.59 -0.08
CA PRO A 179 -17.00 14.37 0.17
C PRO A 179 -16.67 14.36 1.67
N VAL A 180 -15.55 13.74 2.01
CA VAL A 180 -15.00 13.77 3.36
C VAL A 180 -13.69 14.55 3.38
N THR A 181 -13.51 15.40 4.40
CA THR A 181 -12.26 16.13 4.60
C THR A 181 -11.24 15.22 5.28
N VAL A 182 -10.10 14.98 4.62
CA VAL A 182 -8.99 14.19 5.14
C VAL A 182 -7.82 15.12 5.48
N ALA A 183 -7.27 14.97 6.70
CA ALA A 183 -6.06 15.67 7.12
C ALA A 183 -4.82 14.91 6.64
N LEU A 184 -3.87 15.62 6.05
CA LEU A 184 -2.58 15.08 5.62
C LEU A 184 -1.60 15.18 6.79
N GLU A 185 -1.26 14.03 7.38
CA GLU A 185 -0.42 13.98 8.59
C GLU A 185 0.98 14.55 8.33
N HIS A 186 1.48 15.34 9.25
CA HIS A 186 2.82 15.91 9.15
C HIS A 186 3.89 14.80 9.32
N PRO A 187 4.84 14.62 8.38
CA PRO A 187 5.78 13.50 8.36
C PRO A 187 6.70 13.40 9.59
N TYR A 188 6.91 14.51 10.30
CA TYR A 188 7.76 14.56 11.50
C TYR A 188 6.98 14.76 12.81
N ASN A 189 5.67 15.01 12.74
CA ASN A 189 4.85 15.23 13.93
C ASN A 189 3.41 14.69 13.73
N PRO A 190 3.12 13.47 14.19
CA PRO A 190 1.81 12.82 13.97
C PRO A 190 0.63 13.52 14.68
N ARG A 191 0.92 14.57 15.48
CA ARG A 191 -0.13 15.40 16.11
C ARG A 191 -0.50 16.63 15.27
N GLN A 192 0.14 16.83 14.12
CA GLN A 192 -0.09 17.94 13.22
C GLN A 192 -0.42 17.45 11.83
N ALA A 193 -1.09 18.29 11.08
CA ALA A 193 -1.33 18.10 9.65
C ALA A 193 -0.57 19.17 8.84
N ILE A 194 -0.10 18.80 7.66
CA ILE A 194 0.48 19.75 6.70
C ILE A 194 -0.58 20.35 5.78
N GLY A 195 -1.79 19.82 5.81
CA GLY A 195 -2.88 20.26 4.95
C GLY A 195 -4.12 19.43 5.12
N THR A 196 -5.12 19.70 4.30
CA THR A 196 -6.33 18.91 4.14
C THR A 196 -6.66 18.73 2.67
N VAL A 197 -7.40 17.68 2.36
CA VAL A 197 -7.97 17.43 1.03
C VAL A 197 -9.39 16.92 1.16
N GLU A 198 -10.25 17.27 0.20
CA GLU A 198 -11.59 16.71 0.08
C GLU A 198 -11.49 15.41 -0.75
N LEU A 199 -11.94 14.30 -0.16
CA LEU A 199 -11.98 12.99 -0.83
C LEU A 199 -13.42 12.71 -1.27
N ASP A 200 -13.64 12.69 -2.59
CA ASP A 200 -14.94 12.52 -3.21
C ASP A 200 -14.93 11.35 -4.21
N ASN A 201 -15.58 10.24 -3.87
CA ASN A 201 -15.67 9.04 -4.71
C ASN A 201 -14.33 8.60 -5.30
N ALA A 202 -13.30 8.59 -4.46
CA ALA A 202 -11.92 8.31 -4.82
C ALA A 202 -11.19 7.63 -3.65
N ALA A 203 -9.98 7.16 -3.92
CA ALA A 203 -9.06 6.66 -2.93
C ALA A 203 -7.94 7.67 -2.67
N LEU A 204 -7.52 7.78 -1.40
CA LEU A 204 -6.34 8.51 -0.96
C LEU A 204 -5.43 7.54 -0.23
N CYS A 205 -4.17 7.44 -0.64
CA CYS A 205 -3.17 6.64 0.03
C CYS A 205 -1.94 7.48 0.36
N ALA A 206 -1.25 7.11 1.44
CA ALA A 206 -0.08 7.82 1.91
C ALA A 206 1.06 6.85 2.24
N SER A 207 2.26 7.15 1.75
CA SER A 207 3.49 6.46 2.14
C SER A 207 4.43 7.44 2.84
N ALA A 208 5.06 6.98 3.93
CA ALA A 208 6.01 7.80 4.66
C ALA A 208 7.12 6.95 5.28
N SER A 209 8.36 7.41 5.17
CA SER A 209 9.54 6.69 5.68
C SER A 209 9.51 6.51 7.20
N ASN A 210 8.88 7.42 7.94
CA ASN A 210 8.79 7.39 9.40
C ASN A 210 7.76 6.40 9.95
N ARG A 211 6.83 5.89 9.15
CA ARG A 211 5.77 4.96 9.59
C ARG A 211 6.32 3.61 10.09
N ARG A 212 7.36 3.14 9.44
CA ARG A 212 8.08 1.90 9.77
C ARG A 212 9.58 2.18 9.68
N ALA A 213 10.08 2.99 10.63
CA ALA A 213 11.48 3.33 10.75
C ALA A 213 12.10 2.62 11.96
N TRP A 214 13.33 2.15 11.83
CA TRP A 214 14.10 1.53 12.91
C TRP A 214 15.60 1.82 12.75
N GLY A 215 16.36 1.60 13.81
CA GLY A 215 17.80 1.78 13.78
C GLY A 215 18.23 3.17 13.30
N ASP A 216 19.33 3.23 12.58
CA ASP A 216 19.90 4.48 12.04
C ASP A 216 19.54 4.60 10.55
N GLY A 217 18.50 5.39 10.27
CA GLY A 217 18.05 5.70 8.90
C GLY A 217 17.43 4.54 8.13
N LEU A 218 17.08 3.44 8.80
CA LEU A 218 16.41 2.31 8.17
C LEU A 218 14.89 2.50 8.16
N HIS A 219 14.27 2.17 7.05
CA HIS A 219 12.82 2.14 6.87
C HIS A 219 12.43 1.16 5.76
N HIS A 220 11.14 0.91 5.60
CA HIS A 220 10.62 -0.13 4.73
C HIS A 220 10.56 0.23 3.23
N VAL A 221 10.76 1.49 2.85
CA VAL A 221 10.77 1.90 1.43
C VAL A 221 12.19 1.78 0.90
N LEU A 222 12.45 0.72 0.15
CA LEU A 222 13.78 0.41 -0.40
C LEU A 222 13.77 0.57 -1.92
N ASP A 223 14.90 0.97 -2.45
CA ASP A 223 15.19 0.90 -3.89
C ASP A 223 15.48 -0.55 -4.27
N GLY A 224 14.63 -1.17 -5.10
CA GLY A 224 14.78 -2.56 -5.55
C GLY A 224 16.01 -2.81 -6.43
N THR A 225 16.66 -1.79 -6.98
CA THR A 225 17.90 -1.95 -7.73
C THR A 225 19.13 -2.09 -6.85
N THR A 226 19.04 -1.64 -5.61
CA THR A 226 20.17 -1.61 -4.67
C THR A 226 19.89 -2.31 -3.34
N GLY A 227 18.62 -2.43 -2.93
CA GLY A 227 18.18 -2.90 -1.63
C GLY A 227 18.35 -1.87 -0.51
N HIS A 228 18.77 -0.64 -0.82
CA HIS A 228 18.98 0.43 0.17
C HIS A 228 17.70 1.25 0.43
N PRO A 229 17.50 1.77 1.66
CA PRO A 229 16.44 2.73 1.95
C PRO A 229 16.58 4.02 1.15
N ILE A 230 15.46 4.55 0.65
CA ILE A 230 15.43 5.81 -0.10
C ILE A 230 15.40 6.99 0.86
N GLN A 231 16.36 7.92 0.71
CA GLN A 231 16.57 9.02 1.66
C GLN A 231 16.11 10.40 1.14
N THR A 232 15.67 10.48 -0.12
CA THR A 232 15.35 11.77 -0.77
C THR A 232 13.93 12.26 -0.49
N THR A 233 13.00 11.34 -0.32
CA THR A 233 11.57 11.59 -0.07
C THR A 233 11.19 11.07 1.30
N VAL A 234 10.39 11.82 2.07
CA VAL A 234 9.96 11.42 3.41
C VAL A 234 8.49 11.07 3.49
N ALA A 235 7.64 11.68 2.66
CA ALA A 235 6.22 11.38 2.62
C ALA A 235 5.63 11.72 1.26
N THR A 236 4.61 10.97 0.89
CA THR A 236 3.84 11.12 -0.35
C THR A 236 2.37 10.87 -0.07
N TRP A 237 1.50 11.52 -0.82
CA TRP A 237 0.07 11.28 -0.84
C TRP A 237 -0.38 11.23 -2.29
N THR A 238 -1.27 10.32 -2.58
CA THR A 238 -1.83 10.12 -3.92
C THR A 238 -3.33 9.97 -3.83
N ILE A 239 -4.03 10.54 -4.79
CA ILE A 239 -5.47 10.36 -4.96
C ILE A 239 -5.70 9.77 -6.35
N ALA A 240 -6.40 8.64 -6.41
CA ALA A 240 -6.75 7.94 -7.65
C ALA A 240 -8.14 7.30 -7.54
N ALA A 241 -8.64 6.74 -8.64
CA ALA A 241 -9.95 6.08 -8.66
C ALA A 241 -10.00 4.81 -7.80
N SER A 242 -8.87 4.10 -7.63
CA SER A 242 -8.77 2.90 -6.79
C SER A 242 -7.66 3.03 -5.75
N ALA A 243 -7.84 2.39 -4.60
CA ALA A 243 -6.85 2.41 -3.53
C ALA A 243 -5.62 1.56 -3.88
N LEU A 244 -5.76 0.49 -4.69
CA LEU A 244 -4.64 -0.27 -5.23
C LEU A 244 -3.67 0.64 -5.99
N VAL A 245 -4.19 1.44 -6.92
CA VAL A 245 -3.39 2.36 -7.72
C VAL A 245 -2.81 3.49 -6.86
N ALA A 246 -3.61 4.07 -5.98
CA ALA A 246 -3.17 5.13 -5.08
C ALA A 246 -2.01 4.67 -4.17
N ASP A 247 -2.12 3.51 -3.49
CA ASP A 247 -1.10 2.95 -2.59
C ASP A 247 0.21 2.66 -3.35
N ALA A 248 0.08 2.01 -4.52
CA ALA A 248 1.21 1.71 -5.38
C ALA A 248 1.96 2.99 -5.84
N LEU A 249 1.22 4.01 -6.27
CA LEU A 249 1.79 5.29 -6.70
C LEU A 249 2.38 6.09 -5.55
N ALA A 250 1.76 6.04 -4.36
CA ALA A 250 2.33 6.67 -3.17
C ALA A 250 3.74 6.11 -2.86
N THR A 251 3.92 4.80 -3.02
CA THR A 251 5.25 4.18 -2.88
C THR A 251 6.16 4.49 -4.08
N ALA A 252 5.65 4.46 -5.31
CA ALA A 252 6.43 4.72 -6.53
C ALA A 252 7.03 6.14 -6.56
N LEU A 253 6.33 7.13 -5.99
CA LEU A 253 6.81 8.53 -5.91
C LEU A 253 8.07 8.71 -5.04
N PHE A 254 8.51 7.70 -4.31
CA PHE A 254 9.83 7.71 -3.68
C PHE A 254 10.97 7.46 -4.69
N MET A 255 10.67 6.83 -5.83
CA MET A 255 11.66 6.27 -6.76
C MET A 255 11.55 6.82 -8.18
N VAL A 256 10.38 7.33 -8.55
CA VAL A 256 10.04 7.73 -9.90
C VAL A 256 9.54 9.17 -9.91
N GLU A 257 10.06 9.98 -10.82
CA GLU A 257 9.57 11.35 -11.00
C GLU A 257 8.11 11.35 -11.48
N PRO A 258 7.25 12.19 -10.91
CA PRO A 258 5.82 12.20 -11.20
C PRO A 258 5.43 12.23 -12.68
N PRO A 259 6.06 13.04 -13.58
CA PRO A 259 5.68 13.08 -14.99
C PRO A 259 5.75 11.72 -15.68
N ARG A 260 6.66 10.84 -15.26
CA ARG A 260 6.78 9.50 -15.82
C ARG A 260 5.66 8.55 -15.37
N LEU A 261 5.13 8.78 -14.17
CA LEU A 261 3.96 8.03 -13.69
C LEU A 261 2.68 8.53 -14.35
N GLU A 262 2.57 9.84 -14.59
CA GLU A 262 1.44 10.49 -15.24
C GLU A 262 1.27 10.07 -16.72
N GLU A 263 2.30 9.47 -17.35
CA GLU A 263 2.21 8.88 -18.69
C GLU A 263 1.25 7.66 -18.75
N GLU A 264 1.04 6.95 -17.63
CA GLU A 264 0.26 5.71 -17.60
C GLU A 264 -0.87 5.71 -16.57
N PHE A 265 -0.83 6.60 -15.58
CA PHE A 265 -1.80 6.64 -14.50
C PHE A 265 -2.44 8.01 -14.38
N GLU A 266 -3.76 8.02 -14.19
CA GLU A 266 -4.50 9.22 -13.81
C GLU A 266 -4.54 9.32 -12.28
N PHE A 267 -3.87 10.32 -11.71
CA PHE A 267 -3.84 10.55 -10.26
C PHE A 267 -3.42 11.99 -9.93
N SER A 268 -3.72 12.42 -8.72
CA SER A 268 -3.11 13.62 -8.15
C SER A 268 -2.17 13.23 -7.02
N TRP A 269 -1.16 14.06 -6.77
CA TRP A 269 -0.10 13.73 -5.84
C TRP A 269 0.42 14.95 -5.07
N LEU A 270 0.95 14.67 -3.89
CA LEU A 270 1.76 15.56 -3.07
C LEU A 270 2.98 14.78 -2.57
N THR A 271 4.16 15.38 -2.65
CA THR A 271 5.41 14.81 -2.11
C THR A 271 6.07 15.79 -1.17
N VAL A 272 6.77 15.26 -0.15
CA VAL A 272 7.63 16.04 0.75
C VAL A 272 9.02 15.41 0.73
N SER A 273 10.02 16.23 0.35
CA SER A 273 11.42 15.81 0.33
C SER A 273 12.04 15.79 1.73
N SER A 274 13.19 15.12 1.88
CA SER A 274 13.98 15.13 3.12
C SER A 274 14.49 16.54 3.50
N GLY A 275 14.58 17.45 2.53
CA GLY A 275 14.87 18.86 2.77
C GLY A 275 13.66 19.70 3.20
N GLY A 276 12.47 19.10 3.35
CA GLY A 276 11.24 19.77 3.76
C GLY A 276 10.50 20.51 2.64
N ALA A 277 10.97 20.43 1.39
CA ALA A 277 10.26 21.03 0.26
C ALA A 277 9.05 20.15 -0.12
N ALA A 278 7.89 20.78 -0.32
CA ALA A 278 6.70 20.15 -0.85
C ALA A 278 6.54 20.44 -2.34
N ALA A 279 6.14 19.41 -3.11
CA ALA A 279 5.74 19.55 -4.51
C ALA A 279 4.43 18.78 -4.72
N TYR A 280 3.58 19.24 -5.62
CA TYR A 280 2.27 18.64 -5.87
C TYR A 280 1.82 18.84 -7.32
N SER A 281 0.94 17.98 -7.79
CA SER A 281 0.35 18.06 -9.13
C SER A 281 -0.64 19.23 -9.23
N ASN A 282 -0.84 19.72 -10.45
CA ASN A 282 -1.86 20.75 -10.72
C ASN A 282 -3.30 20.26 -10.42
N LEU A 283 -3.50 18.94 -10.36
CA LEU A 283 -4.78 18.31 -10.05
C LEU A 283 -4.99 18.08 -8.54
N PHE A 284 -4.00 18.40 -7.72
CA PHE A 284 -4.11 18.24 -6.26
C PHE A 284 -4.97 19.36 -5.67
N GLU A 285 -6.21 19.08 -5.38
CA GLU A 285 -7.20 20.03 -4.83
C GLU A 285 -7.13 20.11 -3.29
N GLY A 286 -5.94 20.04 -2.71
CA GLY A 286 -5.72 20.16 -1.28
C GLY A 286 -5.39 21.59 -0.85
N ARG A 287 -5.63 21.86 0.44
CA ARG A 287 -5.18 23.08 1.11
C ARG A 287 -3.99 22.76 2.00
N LEU A 288 -2.80 23.23 1.64
CA LEU A 288 -1.61 23.11 2.49
C LEU A 288 -1.58 24.26 3.52
N PHE A 289 -1.11 23.93 4.73
CA PHE A 289 -0.92 24.90 5.81
C PHE A 289 0.49 25.48 5.70
N THR A 290 0.61 26.79 5.81
CA THR A 290 1.87 27.55 5.78
C THR A 290 2.32 27.88 7.20
#